data_74331b44d96a8df56d52e36d5481c2c0
#
_entry.id   74331b44d96a8df56d52e36d5481c2c0
#
_cell.length_a   1.000
_cell.length_b   1.000
_cell.length_c   1.000
_cell.angle_alpha   90.00
_cell.angle_beta   90.00
_cell.angle_gamma   90.00
#
_symmetry.space_group_name_H-M   'P 1'
#
loop_
_entity.id
_entity.type
_entity.pdbx_description
1 polymer ?
#
loop_
_entity_poly.entity_id
_entity_poly.type
_entity_poly.pdbx_seq_one_letter_code
_entity_poly.pdbx_strand_id
1 'polypeptide(L)'
;NATNVADILSARRHQSGHSSNTHGFVVGGFVGTAPSSLNIIERFSFTTDGNSTDWADLTTALNTNSSSASSCTHGYSFGGENGTDTNTDSIDKFPFASQTNATEWANCRVAMYAGAGCSSDLNGYACGGVQHTAPGIPGGTVLNNIDKYPFATETNSTDIGDLVLIRFAAAGVSSLTHGYIVGGVTVGTNPGNSAPIWDRTNIDKFSFATGVQNAVDHGDLPLQATAGAHSNAGISGETHGYSVGGIYSYNSSNHQYPREQIEKFSYAANVTATDVGDLQQAGTVNPTGTNWGMTGPSGHQF
;
A
#
# COMPACT_ATOMS: atom_id res chain seq x y z
N ASN A 1 -15.31 9.98 -14.03
CA ASN A 1 -13.97 10.53 -13.81
C ASN A 1 -13.92 11.28 -12.47
N ALA A 2 -12.75 11.30 -11.83
CA ALA A 2 -12.55 12.04 -10.59
C ALA A 2 -12.55 13.56 -10.80
N THR A 3 -12.86 14.31 -9.75
CA THR A 3 -12.72 15.77 -9.69
C THR A 3 -11.78 16.14 -8.55
N ASN A 4 -11.03 17.22 -8.71
CA ASN A 4 -10.22 17.74 -7.61
C ASN A 4 -11.13 18.41 -6.57
N VAL A 5 -11.01 17.99 -5.32
CA VAL A 5 -11.77 18.56 -4.18
C VAL A 5 -10.88 19.25 -3.17
N ALA A 6 -9.55 18.99 -3.19
CA ALA A 6 -8.60 19.56 -2.22
C ALA A 6 -7.15 19.17 -2.55
N ASP A 7 -6.22 19.83 -1.89
CA ASP A 7 -4.79 19.53 -1.95
C ASP A 7 -4.26 19.07 -0.59
N ILE A 8 -3.24 18.22 -0.62
CA ILE A 8 -2.42 17.90 0.56
C ILE A 8 -1.41 19.04 0.81
N LEU A 9 -0.90 19.15 2.05
CA LEU A 9 0.01 20.24 2.46
C LEU A 9 1.28 20.35 1.62
N SER A 10 1.78 19.24 1.15
CA SER A 10 2.95 19.20 0.28
C SER A 10 2.88 18.04 -0.72
N ALA A 11 3.26 18.31 -1.97
CA ALA A 11 3.39 17.26 -2.98
C ALA A 11 4.47 16.25 -2.55
N ARG A 12 4.10 14.98 -2.45
CA ARG A 12 4.97 13.91 -1.97
C ARG A 12 4.63 12.58 -2.64
N ARG A 13 5.49 11.62 -2.49
CA ARG A 13 5.33 10.25 -2.96
C ARG A 13 5.54 9.26 -1.82
N HIS A 14 5.19 7.99 -2.03
CA HIS A 14 5.39 6.87 -1.10
C HIS A 14 4.68 7.04 0.26
N GLN A 15 3.63 7.85 0.30
CA GLN A 15 2.77 7.97 1.48
C GLN A 15 1.85 6.75 1.60
N SER A 16 1.39 6.50 2.81
CA SER A 16 0.26 5.60 3.06
C SER A 16 -1.01 6.39 3.37
N GLY A 17 -2.15 5.71 3.37
CA GLY A 17 -3.42 6.33 3.67
C GLY A 17 -4.25 5.52 4.65
N HIS A 18 -5.06 6.22 5.43
CA HIS A 18 -6.01 5.65 6.37
C HIS A 18 -7.35 6.35 6.26
N SER A 19 -8.39 5.73 6.74
CA SER A 19 -9.71 6.34 6.76
C SER A 19 -10.49 6.01 8.03
N SER A 20 -11.25 7.00 8.48
CA SER A 20 -12.36 6.84 9.41
C SER A 20 -13.67 7.03 8.65
N ASN A 21 -14.81 6.97 9.35
CA ASN A 21 -16.12 7.24 8.72
C ASN A 21 -16.27 8.67 8.19
N THR A 22 -15.45 9.61 8.63
CA THR A 22 -15.63 11.04 8.35
C THR A 22 -14.41 11.71 7.73
N HIS A 23 -13.24 11.11 7.84
CA HIS A 23 -11.98 11.72 7.41
C HIS A 23 -11.05 10.70 6.75
N GLY A 24 -10.29 11.17 5.75
CA GLY A 24 -9.11 10.51 5.23
C GLY A 24 -7.83 11.06 5.88
N PHE A 25 -6.80 10.22 5.94
CA PHE A 25 -5.49 10.57 6.47
C PHE A 25 -4.41 10.19 5.46
N VAL A 26 -3.43 11.07 5.28
CA VAL A 26 -2.24 10.86 4.45
C VAL A 26 -1.03 10.87 5.36
N VAL A 27 -0.22 9.82 5.32
CA VAL A 27 0.77 9.55 6.35
C VAL A 27 2.16 9.35 5.75
N GLY A 28 3.15 10.07 6.28
CA GLY A 28 4.55 9.98 5.91
C GLY A 28 4.83 10.32 4.45
N GLY A 29 5.81 9.64 3.88
CA GLY A 29 6.22 9.81 2.49
C GLY A 29 7.46 10.69 2.32
N PHE A 30 7.72 11.06 1.09
CA PHE A 30 8.98 11.69 0.67
C PHE A 30 8.75 12.93 -0.18
N VAL A 31 9.42 14.03 0.14
CA VAL A 31 9.42 15.28 -0.63
C VAL A 31 10.82 15.58 -1.19
N GLY A 32 10.95 15.66 -2.51
CA GLY A 32 12.18 16.10 -3.19
C GLY A 32 13.34 15.11 -3.15
N THR A 33 14.57 15.62 -2.99
CA THR A 33 15.81 14.83 -2.89
C THR A 33 16.18 14.63 -1.41
N ALA A 34 16.70 13.45 -1.08
CA ALA A 34 17.06 13.05 0.29
C ALA A 34 17.94 14.07 1.04
N PRO A 35 17.82 14.20 2.38
CA PRO A 35 16.94 13.48 3.29
C PRO A 35 15.64 14.25 3.53
N SER A 36 14.57 13.86 2.89
CA SER A 36 13.26 14.55 2.97
C SER A 36 12.12 13.58 3.34
N SER A 37 12.43 12.60 4.20
CA SER A 37 11.43 11.72 4.79
C SER A 37 10.51 12.47 5.73
N LEU A 38 9.23 12.17 5.69
CA LEU A 38 8.22 12.83 6.51
C LEU A 38 7.69 11.87 7.59
N ASN A 39 7.37 12.43 8.75
CA ASN A 39 6.60 11.75 9.80
C ASN A 39 5.18 12.29 9.92
N ILE A 40 4.82 13.31 9.15
CA ILE A 40 3.53 14.00 9.25
C ILE A 40 2.35 13.09 8.94
N ILE A 41 1.29 13.21 9.72
CA ILE A 41 -0.04 12.65 9.49
C ILE A 41 -0.96 13.81 9.16
N GLU A 42 -1.43 13.89 7.92
CA GLU A 42 -2.39 14.91 7.49
C GLU A 42 -3.80 14.34 7.48
N ARG A 43 -4.79 15.19 7.75
CA ARG A 43 -6.20 14.85 7.76
C ARG A 43 -7.01 15.75 6.84
N PHE A 44 -7.96 15.17 6.08
CA PHE A 44 -8.96 15.89 5.29
C PHE A 44 -10.36 15.31 5.52
N SER A 45 -11.39 16.15 5.33
CA SER A 45 -12.81 15.77 5.55
C SER A 45 -13.39 15.08 4.32
N PHE A 46 -14.30 14.10 4.53
CA PHE A 46 -15.11 13.52 3.46
C PHE A 46 -16.42 14.29 3.21
N THR A 47 -16.80 15.20 4.10
CA THR A 47 -18.07 15.92 4.03
C THR A 47 -17.95 17.36 3.57
N THR A 48 -16.75 17.91 3.63
CA THR A 48 -16.48 19.29 3.23
C THR A 48 -15.22 19.34 2.39
N ASP A 49 -15.30 19.96 1.22
CA ASP A 49 -14.13 20.21 0.39
C ASP A 49 -13.18 21.17 1.12
N GLY A 50 -11.90 20.90 1.03
CA GLY A 50 -10.87 21.70 1.69
C GLY A 50 -9.55 20.95 1.85
N ASN A 51 -8.46 21.70 1.79
CA ASN A 51 -7.12 21.14 1.89
C ASN A 51 -6.92 20.37 3.20
N SER A 52 -6.01 19.41 3.17
CA SER A 52 -5.61 18.70 4.37
C SER A 52 -4.98 19.61 5.41
N THR A 53 -5.03 19.20 6.64
CA THR A 53 -4.40 19.90 7.78
C THR A 53 -3.44 18.95 8.48
N ASP A 54 -2.40 19.48 9.07
CA ASP A 54 -1.51 18.76 9.97
C ASP A 54 -2.33 18.24 11.17
N TRP A 55 -2.28 16.93 11.36
CA TRP A 55 -3.03 16.24 12.42
C TRP A 55 -2.13 15.72 13.53
N ALA A 56 -1.02 15.09 13.19
CA ALA A 56 -0.12 14.43 14.13
C ALA A 56 1.17 13.97 13.43
N ASP A 57 2.06 13.30 14.17
CA ASP A 57 3.28 12.70 13.66
C ASP A 57 3.37 11.20 13.92
N LEU A 58 4.01 10.45 13.01
CA LEU A 58 4.56 9.12 13.27
C LEU A 58 5.72 9.19 14.25
N THR A 59 6.07 8.07 14.85
CA THR A 59 7.25 7.94 15.73
C THR A 59 8.55 8.15 14.97
N THR A 60 8.60 7.82 13.69
CA THR A 60 9.78 7.92 12.82
C THR A 60 9.40 8.48 11.45
N ALA A 61 10.26 9.34 10.90
CA ALA A 61 10.12 9.83 9.53
C ALA A 61 10.47 8.72 8.52
N LEU A 62 9.55 8.43 7.60
CA LEU A 62 9.68 7.37 6.63
C LEU A 62 9.71 7.93 5.20
N ASN A 63 10.70 7.50 4.43
CA ASN A 63 10.85 7.79 3.01
C ASN A 63 9.87 6.98 2.17
N THR A 64 9.75 5.69 2.51
CA THR A 64 8.81 4.79 1.88
C THR A 64 8.01 4.11 2.97
N ASN A 65 6.75 4.47 3.11
CA ASN A 65 5.86 3.70 3.98
C ASN A 65 5.66 2.30 3.40
N SER A 66 5.60 1.32 4.27
CA SER A 66 5.30 -0.03 3.80
C SER A 66 3.84 -0.14 3.45
N SER A 67 2.99 0.05 4.43
CA SER A 67 1.56 -0.04 4.22
C SER A 67 0.76 0.43 5.44
N SER A 68 -0.54 0.27 5.36
CA SER A 68 -1.48 0.77 6.33
C SER A 68 -2.63 -0.20 6.57
N ALA A 69 -3.13 -0.21 7.79
CA ALA A 69 -4.39 -0.80 8.17
C ALA A 69 -5.16 0.16 9.06
N SER A 70 -6.48 0.04 9.11
CA SER A 70 -7.32 0.89 9.94
C SER A 70 -8.34 0.04 10.71
N SER A 71 -8.51 0.35 12.00
CA SER A 71 -9.71 -0.02 12.73
C SER A 71 -10.74 1.13 12.64
N CYS A 72 -11.92 0.98 13.22
CA CYS A 72 -12.90 2.05 13.26
C CYS A 72 -12.45 3.30 14.05
N THR A 73 -11.40 3.20 14.88
CA THR A 73 -10.96 4.28 15.77
C THR A 73 -9.52 4.72 15.59
N HIS A 74 -8.69 3.90 14.97
CA HIS A 74 -7.24 4.16 14.85
C HIS A 74 -6.70 3.76 13.48
N GLY A 75 -5.71 4.52 13.02
CA GLY A 75 -4.82 4.12 11.94
C GLY A 75 -3.59 3.37 12.46
N TYR A 76 -3.11 2.42 11.69
CA TYR A 76 -1.90 1.62 11.95
C TYR A 76 -1.00 1.69 10.72
N SER A 77 0.13 2.36 10.84
CA SER A 77 1.16 2.44 9.81
C SER A 77 2.29 1.50 10.17
N PHE A 78 2.71 0.63 9.27
CA PHE A 78 3.68 -0.40 9.61
C PHE A 78 4.80 -0.54 8.59
N GLY A 79 5.96 -0.94 9.09
CA GLY A 79 7.17 -1.04 8.29
C GLY A 79 7.59 0.30 7.69
N GLY A 80 8.30 0.24 6.60
CA GLY A 80 8.80 1.39 5.88
C GLY A 80 10.31 1.51 5.93
N GLU A 81 10.84 2.45 5.15
CA GLU A 81 12.27 2.72 5.04
C GLU A 81 12.55 4.16 5.46
N ASN A 82 13.56 4.35 6.30
CA ASN A 82 14.10 5.68 6.55
C ASN A 82 15.06 6.09 5.42
N GLY A 83 15.39 7.35 5.29
CA GLY A 83 16.25 7.85 4.19
C GLY A 83 17.70 7.31 4.17
N THR A 84 18.01 6.25 4.92
CA THR A 84 19.34 5.62 5.04
C THR A 84 19.31 4.12 4.70
N ASP A 85 18.39 3.67 3.86
CA ASP A 85 18.20 2.27 3.44
C ASP A 85 18.02 1.31 4.63
N THR A 86 17.39 1.77 5.71
CA THR A 86 17.09 0.95 6.88
C THR A 86 15.58 0.76 7.01
N ASN A 87 15.14 -0.48 6.96
CA ASN A 87 13.75 -0.83 7.18
C ASN A 87 13.43 -0.83 8.67
N THR A 88 12.22 -0.40 9.01
CA THR A 88 11.65 -0.59 10.34
C THR A 88 10.66 -1.75 10.35
N ASP A 89 10.51 -2.40 11.48
CA ASP A 89 9.45 -3.37 11.77
C ASP A 89 8.34 -2.76 12.65
N SER A 90 8.47 -1.50 13.06
CA SER A 90 7.49 -0.79 13.88
C SER A 90 6.09 -0.77 13.27
N ILE A 91 5.10 -0.96 14.10
CA ILE A 91 3.68 -0.68 13.82
C ILE A 91 3.29 0.54 14.64
N ASP A 92 3.17 1.67 14.01
CA ASP A 92 2.74 2.91 14.63
C ASP A 92 1.22 3.01 14.64
N LYS A 93 0.64 3.37 15.81
CA LYS A 93 -0.80 3.54 16.01
C LYS A 93 -1.13 4.98 16.37
N PHE A 94 -2.12 5.57 15.69
CA PHE A 94 -2.62 6.92 16.00
C PHE A 94 -4.15 6.97 16.03
N PRO A 95 -4.75 7.78 16.91
CA PRO A 95 -6.20 7.88 17.02
C PRO A 95 -6.81 8.80 15.95
N PHE A 96 -7.99 8.45 15.44
CA PHE A 96 -8.73 9.30 14.50
C PHE A 96 -9.49 10.45 15.19
N ALA A 97 -9.87 10.26 16.45
CA ALA A 97 -10.73 11.19 17.18
C ALA A 97 -9.97 12.33 17.91
N SER A 98 -8.70 12.15 18.18
CA SER A 98 -7.89 13.14 18.89
C SER A 98 -6.60 13.45 18.13
N GLN A 99 -6.20 14.71 18.14
CA GLN A 99 -4.94 15.18 17.56
C GLN A 99 -3.77 14.82 18.50
N THR A 100 -3.29 13.57 18.37
CA THR A 100 -2.24 13.00 19.21
C THR A 100 -1.28 12.23 18.32
N ASN A 101 0.02 12.42 18.53
CA ASN A 101 1.06 11.72 17.79
C ASN A 101 0.92 10.20 17.93
N ALA A 102 1.39 9.48 16.92
CA ALA A 102 1.44 8.03 16.95
C ALA A 102 2.33 7.53 18.09
N THR A 103 2.04 6.34 18.53
CA THR A 103 2.89 5.57 19.44
C THR A 103 3.21 4.23 18.80
N GLU A 104 4.39 3.69 19.07
CA GLU A 104 4.71 2.32 18.68
C GLU A 104 3.72 1.38 19.38
N TRP A 105 2.99 0.60 18.59
CA TRP A 105 1.99 -0.35 19.07
C TRP A 105 2.56 -1.76 19.21
N ALA A 106 3.33 -2.19 18.24
CA ALA A 106 3.89 -3.53 18.14
C ALA A 106 4.92 -3.56 17.02
N ASN A 107 5.47 -4.75 16.73
CA ASN A 107 6.39 -4.95 15.60
C ASN A 107 5.84 -5.94 14.58
N CYS A 108 6.10 -5.67 13.31
CA CYS A 108 6.00 -6.68 12.26
C CYS A 108 7.04 -7.78 12.51
N ARG A 109 6.72 -9.00 12.13
CA ARG A 109 7.64 -10.14 12.20
C ARG A 109 8.92 -9.92 11.38
N VAL A 110 8.81 -9.15 10.32
CA VAL A 110 9.89 -8.83 9.39
C VAL A 110 9.90 -7.33 9.13
N ALA A 111 11.06 -6.69 9.28
CA ALA A 111 11.25 -5.31 8.84
C ALA A 111 11.16 -5.24 7.32
N MET A 112 10.23 -4.45 6.78
CA MET A 112 9.95 -4.39 5.34
C MET A 112 9.50 -3.01 4.90
N TYR A 113 9.61 -2.75 3.60
CA TYR A 113 9.00 -1.58 2.94
C TYR A 113 8.24 -2.01 1.68
N ALA A 114 7.43 -1.10 1.14
CA ALA A 114 6.63 -1.31 -0.07
C ALA A 114 5.73 -2.57 -0.03
N GLY A 115 5.30 -2.99 1.16
CA GLY A 115 4.28 -4.02 1.33
C GLY A 115 2.88 -3.49 1.03
N ALA A 116 1.88 -4.35 1.14
CA ALA A 116 0.47 -4.01 1.04
C ALA A 116 -0.24 -4.27 2.38
N GLY A 117 -1.28 -3.50 2.70
CA GLY A 117 -2.04 -3.66 3.94
C GLY A 117 -3.52 -3.93 3.70
N CYS A 118 -4.07 -4.79 4.54
CA CYS A 118 -5.49 -5.07 4.62
C CYS A 118 -5.98 -4.96 6.07
N SER A 119 -7.28 -4.79 6.25
CA SER A 119 -7.91 -4.70 7.55
C SER A 119 -9.15 -5.58 7.63
N SER A 120 -9.31 -6.28 8.74
CA SER A 120 -10.61 -6.77 9.20
C SER A 120 -11.08 -5.92 10.38
N ASP A 121 -12.25 -6.20 10.95
CA ASP A 121 -12.73 -5.50 12.15
C ASP A 121 -11.79 -5.65 13.35
N LEU A 122 -11.04 -6.75 13.42
CA LEU A 122 -10.24 -7.12 14.60
C LEU A 122 -8.73 -7.05 14.37
N ASN A 123 -8.27 -7.11 13.13
CA ASN A 123 -6.85 -7.27 12.83
C ASN A 123 -6.40 -6.45 11.62
N GLY A 124 -5.13 -6.00 11.66
CA GLY A 124 -4.40 -5.55 10.50
C GLY A 124 -3.56 -6.68 9.89
N TYR A 125 -3.30 -6.57 8.60
CA TYR A 125 -2.51 -7.54 7.82
C TYR A 125 -1.45 -6.82 7.03
N ALA A 126 -0.21 -7.34 7.12
CA ALA A 126 0.95 -6.88 6.37
C ALA A 126 1.35 -7.94 5.35
N CYS A 127 1.36 -7.60 4.07
CA CYS A 127 1.46 -8.57 2.99
C CYS A 127 2.59 -8.22 2.01
N GLY A 128 3.46 -9.19 1.73
CA GLY A 128 4.56 -9.02 0.80
C GLY A 128 5.55 -7.93 1.21
N GLY A 129 6.09 -7.20 0.22
CA GLY A 129 7.06 -6.13 0.44
C GLY A 129 8.50 -6.57 0.19
N VAL A 130 9.45 -5.74 0.59
CA VAL A 130 10.89 -5.98 0.45
C VAL A 130 11.57 -5.87 1.79
N GLN A 131 12.35 -6.88 2.14
CA GLN A 131 13.25 -6.87 3.29
C GLN A 131 14.68 -6.58 2.82
N HIS A 132 15.29 -5.50 3.29
CA HIS A 132 16.73 -5.31 3.12
C HIS A 132 17.50 -6.32 3.97
N THR A 133 18.53 -6.95 3.40
CA THR A 133 19.36 -7.93 4.10
C THR A 133 20.44 -7.27 4.97
N ALA A 134 20.81 -6.02 4.64
CA ALA A 134 21.69 -5.17 5.43
C ALA A 134 21.55 -3.71 4.99
N PRO A 135 21.80 -2.73 5.88
CA PRO A 135 21.81 -1.30 5.53
C PRO A 135 22.84 -0.99 4.43
N GLY A 136 22.45 -0.18 3.44
CA GLY A 136 23.34 0.26 2.36
C GLY A 136 23.65 -0.78 1.29
N ILE A 137 23.01 -1.95 1.30
CA ILE A 137 23.10 -2.94 0.21
C ILE A 137 21.91 -2.79 -0.72
N PRO A 138 22.10 -2.37 -1.98
CA PRO A 138 21.02 -2.32 -2.96
C PRO A 138 20.49 -3.74 -3.23
N GLY A 139 19.19 -3.88 -3.18
CA GLY A 139 18.49 -5.13 -3.39
C GLY A 139 18.13 -5.83 -2.08
N GLY A 140 16.89 -6.18 -1.94
CA GLY A 140 16.33 -6.89 -0.80
C GLY A 140 15.68 -8.19 -1.24
N THR A 141 15.24 -8.97 -0.26
CA THR A 141 14.41 -10.14 -0.49
C THR A 141 12.96 -9.70 -0.68
N VAL A 142 12.38 -10.02 -1.83
CA VAL A 142 10.94 -9.81 -2.05
C VAL A 142 10.17 -10.90 -1.35
N LEU A 143 9.14 -10.51 -0.60
CA LEU A 143 8.40 -11.36 0.30
C LEU A 143 7.06 -11.80 -0.31
N ASN A 144 6.51 -12.90 0.22
CA ASN A 144 5.14 -13.36 -0.06
C ASN A 144 4.32 -13.57 1.23
N ASN A 145 4.88 -13.26 2.41
CA ASN A 145 4.20 -13.46 3.69
C ASN A 145 2.87 -12.69 3.80
N ILE A 146 1.95 -13.25 4.56
CA ILE A 146 0.75 -12.59 5.09
C ILE A 146 0.89 -12.59 6.60
N ASP A 147 1.30 -11.48 7.17
CA ASP A 147 1.46 -11.30 8.61
C ASP A 147 0.23 -10.61 9.19
N LYS A 148 -0.27 -11.11 10.32
CA LYS A 148 -1.46 -10.59 11.02
C LYS A 148 -1.09 -10.06 12.39
N TYR A 149 -1.64 -8.89 12.79
CA TYR A 149 -1.55 -8.32 14.13
C TYR A 149 -2.93 -7.85 14.63
N PRO A 150 -3.24 -8.05 15.94
CA PRO A 150 -4.54 -7.67 16.49
C PRO A 150 -4.61 -6.17 16.80
N PHE A 151 -5.79 -5.56 16.63
CA PHE A 151 -6.03 -4.18 17.03
C PHE A 151 -6.29 -3.99 18.54
N ALA A 152 -6.74 -5.05 19.20
CA ALA A 152 -7.16 -5.00 20.61
C ALA A 152 -6.00 -5.18 21.59
N THR A 153 -4.92 -5.83 21.19
CA THR A 153 -3.79 -6.16 22.06
C THR A 153 -2.48 -5.76 21.41
N GLU A 154 -1.58 -5.20 22.21
CA GLU A 154 -0.21 -4.84 21.82
C GLU A 154 0.63 -6.10 21.68
N THR A 155 0.55 -6.71 20.49
CA THR A 155 1.19 -7.99 20.18
C THR A 155 1.78 -7.94 18.77
N ASN A 156 3.01 -8.39 18.63
CA ASN A 156 3.71 -8.46 17.36
C ASN A 156 2.95 -9.31 16.34
N SER A 157 3.16 -9.02 15.06
CA SER A 157 2.54 -9.76 13.98
C SER A 157 3.00 -11.22 13.96
N THR A 158 2.13 -12.07 13.45
CA THR A 158 2.39 -13.50 13.25
C THR A 158 2.09 -13.88 11.82
N ASP A 159 2.89 -14.78 11.28
CA ASP A 159 2.67 -15.38 9.97
C ASP A 159 1.39 -16.22 9.97
N ILE A 160 0.52 -15.96 8.98
CA ILE A 160 -0.71 -16.74 8.80
C ILE A 160 -0.80 -17.39 7.43
N GLY A 161 0.16 -17.18 6.53
CA GLY A 161 0.18 -17.77 5.21
C GLY A 161 0.95 -16.94 4.18
N ASP A 162 0.84 -17.34 2.93
CA ASP A 162 1.60 -16.78 1.81
C ASP A 162 0.69 -16.24 0.71
N LEU A 163 1.12 -15.18 0.04
CA LEU A 163 0.61 -14.74 -1.26
C LEU A 163 0.94 -15.78 -2.33
N VAL A 164 0.19 -15.79 -3.41
CA VAL A 164 0.44 -16.69 -4.55
C VAL A 164 1.85 -16.49 -5.13
N LEU A 165 2.33 -15.24 -5.13
CA LEU A 165 3.66 -14.88 -5.62
C LEU A 165 4.32 -13.86 -4.69
N ILE A 166 5.68 -13.91 -4.63
CA ILE A 166 6.47 -12.82 -4.05
C ILE A 166 6.14 -11.51 -4.78
N ARG A 167 5.89 -10.42 -4.04
CA ARG A 167 5.60 -9.10 -4.65
C ARG A 167 5.79 -7.94 -3.69
N PHE A 168 6.00 -6.76 -4.26
CA PHE A 168 6.05 -5.48 -3.55
C PHE A 168 5.33 -4.41 -4.37
N ALA A 169 5.14 -3.23 -3.79
CA ALA A 169 4.46 -2.10 -4.41
C ALA A 169 3.05 -2.47 -4.97
N ALA A 170 2.37 -3.38 -4.30
CA ALA A 170 0.99 -3.77 -4.57
C ALA A 170 0.02 -2.94 -3.74
N ALA A 171 -1.24 -2.88 -4.17
CA ALA A 171 -2.32 -2.30 -3.38
C ALA A 171 -3.00 -3.35 -2.50
N GLY A 172 -3.41 -2.94 -1.29
CA GLY A 172 -4.27 -3.74 -0.41
C GLY A 172 -5.72 -3.27 -0.49
N VAL A 173 -6.65 -4.20 -0.52
CA VAL A 173 -8.10 -3.96 -0.52
C VAL A 173 -8.75 -4.96 0.43
N SER A 174 -9.78 -4.55 1.14
CA SER A 174 -10.48 -5.38 2.12
C SER A 174 -11.99 -5.47 1.84
N SER A 175 -12.54 -6.67 1.96
CA SER A 175 -13.97 -6.86 2.19
C SER A 175 -14.19 -7.18 3.68
N LEU A 176 -15.42 -7.41 4.10
CA LEU A 176 -15.72 -7.82 5.48
C LEU A 176 -15.05 -9.14 5.88
N THR A 177 -14.74 -10.01 4.94
CA THR A 177 -14.28 -11.39 5.21
C THR A 177 -12.95 -11.76 4.58
N HIS A 178 -12.44 -10.95 3.66
CA HIS A 178 -11.22 -11.27 2.91
C HIS A 178 -10.36 -10.02 2.65
N GLY A 179 -9.04 -10.22 2.64
CA GLY A 179 -8.07 -9.30 2.08
C GLY A 179 -7.77 -9.64 0.61
N TYR A 180 -7.46 -8.61 -0.15
CA TYR A 180 -7.08 -8.71 -1.58
C TYR A 180 -5.80 -7.92 -1.80
N ILE A 181 -4.83 -8.55 -2.47
CA ILE A 181 -3.57 -7.89 -2.87
C ILE A 181 -3.55 -7.76 -4.38
N VAL A 182 -3.50 -6.53 -4.86
CA VAL A 182 -3.82 -6.18 -6.24
C VAL A 182 -2.58 -5.65 -6.96
N GLY A 183 -2.19 -6.31 -8.04
CA GLY A 183 -1.05 -5.91 -8.85
C GLY A 183 0.29 -6.08 -8.14
N GLY A 184 1.17 -5.08 -8.27
CA GLY A 184 2.51 -5.07 -7.70
C GLY A 184 3.58 -5.56 -8.67
N VAL A 185 4.79 -5.66 -8.16
CA VAL A 185 5.99 -6.06 -8.90
C VAL A 185 6.60 -7.31 -8.31
N THR A 186 7.08 -8.21 -9.15
CA THR A 186 7.97 -9.30 -8.76
C THR A 186 9.30 -9.21 -9.48
N VAL A 187 10.34 -9.76 -8.87
CA VAL A 187 11.65 -9.91 -9.51
C VAL A 187 11.80 -11.31 -10.08
N GLY A 188 12.30 -11.43 -11.31
CA GLY A 188 12.58 -12.74 -11.89
C GLY A 188 13.78 -13.41 -11.21
N THR A 189 13.76 -14.72 -11.09
CA THR A 189 14.81 -15.55 -10.49
C THR A 189 15.97 -15.79 -11.45
N ASN A 190 16.69 -14.77 -11.87
CA ASN A 190 17.89 -15.00 -12.68
C ASN A 190 19.13 -14.50 -11.91
N PRO A 191 19.93 -15.40 -11.32
CA PRO A 191 21.13 -14.99 -10.59
C PRO A 191 22.16 -14.45 -11.60
N GLY A 192 22.41 -13.16 -11.55
CA GLY A 192 23.54 -12.54 -12.23
C GLY A 192 23.26 -11.47 -13.27
N ASN A 193 22.02 -11.07 -13.47
CA ASN A 193 21.73 -9.89 -14.31
C ASN A 193 20.44 -9.22 -13.86
N SER A 194 20.32 -7.92 -14.13
CA SER A 194 19.11 -7.13 -13.84
C SER A 194 17.86 -7.92 -14.21
N ALA A 195 17.29 -8.64 -13.24
CA ALA A 195 16.12 -9.46 -13.49
C ALA A 195 15.00 -8.57 -14.02
N PRO A 196 14.29 -8.96 -15.08
CA PRO A 196 13.19 -8.16 -15.55
C PRO A 196 12.17 -7.99 -14.44
N ILE A 197 11.82 -6.75 -14.16
CA ILE A 197 10.74 -6.37 -13.27
C ILE A 197 9.45 -6.70 -14.01
N TRP A 198 8.62 -7.57 -13.42
CA TRP A 198 7.35 -7.95 -14.00
C TRP A 198 6.21 -7.34 -13.22
N ASP A 199 5.52 -6.38 -13.81
CA ASP A 199 4.26 -5.89 -13.27
C ASP A 199 3.23 -7.01 -13.28
N ARG A 200 2.47 -7.13 -12.18
CA ARG A 200 1.48 -8.17 -12.00
C ARG A 200 0.09 -7.66 -12.30
N THR A 201 -0.70 -8.52 -12.92
CA THR A 201 -2.15 -8.32 -13.07
C THR A 201 -2.91 -8.97 -11.93
N ASN A 202 -2.34 -10.01 -11.31
CA ASN A 202 -3.02 -10.86 -10.34
C ASN A 202 -3.65 -10.08 -9.18
N ILE A 203 -4.84 -10.51 -8.82
CA ILE A 203 -5.52 -10.16 -7.58
C ILE A 203 -5.50 -11.40 -6.70
N ASP A 204 -4.67 -11.39 -5.64
CA ASP A 204 -4.64 -12.46 -4.65
C ASP A 204 -5.69 -12.23 -3.59
N LYS A 205 -6.39 -13.28 -3.16
CA LYS A 205 -7.44 -13.25 -2.14
C LYS A 205 -7.09 -14.18 -0.99
N PHE A 206 -7.16 -13.71 0.25
CA PHE A 206 -7.00 -14.53 1.44
C PHE A 206 -8.13 -14.27 2.46
N SER A 207 -8.46 -15.27 3.28
CA SER A 207 -9.53 -15.17 4.25
C SER A 207 -9.07 -14.50 5.56
N PHE A 208 -9.95 -13.72 6.20
CA PHE A 208 -9.75 -13.21 7.55
C PHE A 208 -10.12 -14.22 8.66
N ALA A 209 -10.59 -15.41 8.30
CA ALA A 209 -10.87 -16.48 9.24
C ALA A 209 -9.62 -16.91 10.02
N THR A 210 -9.83 -17.68 11.07
CA THR A 210 -8.74 -18.21 11.92
C THR A 210 -7.98 -19.34 11.22
N GLY A 211 -6.69 -19.49 11.55
CA GLY A 211 -5.82 -20.54 11.01
C GLY A 211 -4.90 -20.03 9.88
N VAL A 212 -4.21 -20.95 9.22
CA VAL A 212 -3.34 -20.66 8.07
C VAL A 212 -4.20 -20.30 6.86
N GLN A 213 -3.89 -19.19 6.23
CA GLN A 213 -4.69 -18.58 5.17
C GLN A 213 -3.81 -18.22 3.95
N ASN A 214 -3.32 -19.22 3.24
CA ASN A 214 -2.64 -18.94 1.96
C ASN A 214 -3.62 -18.28 0.98
N ALA A 215 -3.13 -17.28 0.26
CA ALA A 215 -3.90 -16.62 -0.77
C ALA A 215 -4.15 -17.55 -1.97
N VAL A 216 -5.27 -17.27 -2.65
CA VAL A 216 -5.62 -17.88 -3.93
C VAL A 216 -5.80 -16.79 -4.98
N ASP A 217 -5.62 -17.13 -6.23
CA ASP A 217 -5.91 -16.26 -7.36
C ASP A 217 -7.42 -15.93 -7.41
N HIS A 218 -7.75 -14.64 -7.54
CA HIS A 218 -9.13 -14.11 -7.58
C HIS A 218 -9.42 -13.30 -8.84
N GLY A 219 -8.57 -13.32 -9.82
CA GLY A 219 -8.70 -12.60 -11.07
C GLY A 219 -7.55 -11.66 -11.35
N ASP A 220 -7.71 -10.85 -12.37
CA ASP A 220 -6.65 -10.01 -12.90
C ASP A 220 -7.10 -8.55 -13.09
N LEU A 221 -6.14 -7.64 -13.03
CA LEU A 221 -6.28 -6.30 -13.64
C LEU A 221 -6.19 -6.41 -15.16
N PRO A 222 -6.86 -5.53 -15.93
CA PRO A 222 -6.67 -5.46 -17.37
C PRO A 222 -5.22 -5.16 -17.73
N LEU A 223 -4.70 -5.83 -18.75
CA LEU A 223 -3.37 -5.57 -19.27
C LEU A 223 -3.30 -4.18 -19.93
N GLN A 224 -2.31 -3.40 -19.53
CA GLN A 224 -1.90 -2.20 -20.24
C GLN A 224 -0.61 -2.50 -21.03
N ALA A 225 -0.70 -2.49 -22.37
CA ALA A 225 0.44 -2.73 -23.26
C ALA A 225 1.31 -3.97 -22.89
N THR A 226 0.68 -5.06 -22.42
CA THR A 226 1.31 -6.31 -21.96
C THR A 226 1.80 -6.33 -20.49
N ALA A 227 1.57 -5.28 -19.72
CA ALA A 227 1.96 -5.20 -18.31
C ALA A 227 0.75 -5.02 -17.38
N GLY A 228 0.90 -5.42 -16.13
CA GLY A 228 -0.04 -5.15 -15.04
C GLY A 228 0.10 -3.74 -14.46
N ALA A 229 -0.22 -3.58 -13.20
CA ALA A 229 -0.06 -2.33 -12.47
C ALA A 229 0.74 -2.54 -11.19
N HIS A 230 1.55 -1.56 -10.84
CA HIS A 230 2.19 -1.49 -9.53
C HIS A 230 2.13 -0.05 -8.99
N SER A 231 2.41 0.08 -7.71
CA SER A 231 2.32 1.38 -7.03
C SER A 231 0.96 2.05 -7.19
N ASN A 232 -0.08 1.25 -7.38
CA ASN A 232 -1.47 1.65 -7.46
C ASN A 232 -2.05 1.82 -6.05
N ALA A 233 -3.14 2.60 -5.96
CA ALA A 233 -3.92 2.72 -4.73
C ALA A 233 -5.04 1.67 -4.70
N GLY A 234 -5.35 1.14 -3.50
CA GLY A 234 -6.48 0.25 -3.26
C GLY A 234 -7.62 0.97 -2.55
N ILE A 235 -8.84 0.78 -3.03
CA ILE A 235 -10.04 1.29 -2.37
C ILE A 235 -11.01 0.15 -2.15
N SER A 236 -11.57 0.08 -0.95
CA SER A 236 -12.54 -0.94 -0.55
C SER A 236 -13.96 -0.41 -0.66
N GLY A 237 -14.80 -1.08 -1.42
CA GLY A 237 -16.23 -0.85 -1.50
C GLY A 237 -16.99 -2.03 -0.86
N GLU A 238 -18.33 -1.94 -0.71
CA GLU A 238 -19.15 -3.00 -0.06
C GLU A 238 -19.08 -4.34 -0.78
N THR A 239 -19.12 -4.31 -2.09
CA THR A 239 -19.21 -5.52 -2.94
C THR A 239 -18.07 -5.63 -3.94
N HIS A 240 -17.29 -4.56 -4.07
CA HIS A 240 -16.21 -4.46 -5.05
C HIS A 240 -14.99 -3.78 -4.46
N GLY A 241 -13.82 -4.20 -4.91
CA GLY A 241 -12.56 -3.50 -4.73
C GLY A 241 -12.21 -2.66 -5.96
N TYR A 242 -11.33 -1.68 -5.76
CA TYR A 242 -10.86 -0.82 -6.83
C TYR A 242 -9.33 -0.71 -6.77
N SER A 243 -8.72 -0.73 -7.96
CA SER A 243 -7.33 -0.36 -8.20
C SER A 243 -7.32 1.00 -8.88
N VAL A 244 -6.54 1.94 -8.38
CA VAL A 244 -6.58 3.33 -8.83
C VAL A 244 -5.19 3.81 -9.21
N GLY A 245 -5.02 4.26 -10.45
CA GLY A 245 -3.78 4.82 -10.96
C GLY A 245 -2.60 3.86 -10.91
N GLY A 246 -1.45 4.35 -10.45
CA GLY A 246 -0.20 3.62 -10.42
C GLY A 246 0.63 3.82 -11.67
N ILE A 247 1.52 2.89 -11.93
CA ILE A 247 2.39 2.86 -13.11
C ILE A 247 2.42 1.46 -13.70
N TYR A 248 2.75 1.38 -14.99
CA TYR A 248 3.12 0.12 -15.63
C TYR A 248 4.49 0.25 -16.28
N SER A 249 5.25 -0.84 -16.28
CA SER A 249 6.58 -0.91 -16.93
C SER A 249 6.45 -1.56 -18.29
N TYR A 250 6.87 -0.88 -19.33
CA TYR A 250 6.86 -1.40 -20.70
C TYR A 250 8.27 -1.82 -21.10
N ASN A 251 8.43 -3.10 -21.40
CA ASN A 251 9.65 -3.79 -21.86
C ASN A 251 10.86 -3.84 -20.90
N SER A 252 11.91 -4.54 -21.31
CA SER A 252 13.18 -4.73 -20.60
C SER A 252 14.00 -3.43 -20.38
N SER A 253 13.53 -2.29 -20.86
CA SER A 253 14.23 -0.99 -20.76
C SER A 253 13.77 -0.15 -19.56
N ASN A 254 12.95 -0.71 -18.67
CA ASN A 254 12.48 -0.06 -17.44
C ASN A 254 11.76 1.29 -17.66
N HIS A 255 11.13 1.48 -18.82
CA HIS A 255 10.32 2.64 -19.05
C HIS A 255 9.00 2.51 -18.27
N GLN A 256 8.76 3.45 -17.40
CA GLN A 256 7.56 3.51 -16.56
C GLN A 256 6.56 4.53 -17.13
N TYR A 257 5.30 4.14 -17.21
CA TYR A 257 4.22 5.00 -17.68
C TYR A 257 3.17 5.15 -16.60
N PRO A 258 2.74 6.38 -16.31
CA PRO A 258 1.68 6.62 -15.34
C PRO A 258 0.35 6.09 -15.86
N ARG A 259 -0.50 5.65 -14.95
CA ARG A 259 -1.87 5.19 -15.19
C ARG A 259 -2.86 6.19 -14.59
N GLU A 260 -3.96 6.39 -15.27
CA GLU A 260 -5.09 7.20 -14.77
C GLU A 260 -6.34 6.37 -14.49
N GLN A 261 -6.35 5.09 -14.89
CA GLN A 261 -7.50 4.20 -14.78
C GLN A 261 -7.95 3.97 -13.34
N ILE A 262 -9.26 3.89 -13.16
CA ILE A 262 -9.94 3.36 -11.98
C ILE A 262 -10.55 2.03 -12.38
N GLU A 263 -9.98 0.95 -11.90
CA GLU A 263 -10.37 -0.42 -12.23
C GLU A 263 -11.14 -1.05 -11.07
N LYS A 264 -12.28 -1.67 -11.38
CA LYS A 264 -13.19 -2.28 -10.41
C LYS A 264 -13.21 -3.79 -10.58
N PHE A 265 -13.06 -4.54 -9.47
CA PHE A 265 -13.20 -6.00 -9.42
C PHE A 265 -14.23 -6.45 -8.37
N SER A 266 -14.89 -7.57 -8.64
CA SER A 266 -15.92 -8.14 -7.76
C SER A 266 -15.30 -8.96 -6.62
N TYR A 267 -15.83 -8.84 -5.40
CA TYR A 267 -15.47 -9.76 -4.30
C TYR A 267 -16.08 -11.15 -4.44
N ALA A 268 -17.20 -11.25 -5.16
CA ALA A 268 -17.97 -12.49 -5.31
C ALA A 268 -17.50 -13.36 -6.46
N ALA A 269 -16.87 -12.81 -7.48
CA ALA A 269 -16.55 -13.51 -8.71
C ALA A 269 -15.05 -13.34 -9.05
N ASN A 270 -14.41 -14.47 -9.43
CA ASN A 270 -13.07 -14.49 -10.02
C ASN A 270 -13.17 -14.09 -11.50
N VAL A 271 -13.03 -12.81 -11.77
CA VAL A 271 -13.10 -12.24 -13.12
C VAL A 271 -12.11 -11.08 -13.25
N THR A 272 -11.69 -10.82 -14.47
CA THR A 272 -10.86 -9.64 -14.77
C THR A 272 -11.58 -8.37 -14.37
N ALA A 273 -10.88 -7.45 -13.72
CA ALA A 273 -11.37 -6.13 -13.37
C ALA A 273 -11.77 -5.33 -14.61
N THR A 274 -12.68 -4.38 -14.44
CA THR A 274 -13.15 -3.52 -15.51
C THR A 274 -12.77 -2.07 -15.24
N ASP A 275 -12.36 -1.35 -16.28
CA ASP A 275 -12.17 0.09 -16.23
C ASP A 275 -13.54 0.77 -16.04
N VAL A 276 -13.62 1.63 -15.03
CA VAL A 276 -14.86 2.36 -14.67
C VAL A 276 -14.68 3.87 -14.67
N GLY A 277 -13.49 4.38 -14.95
CA GLY A 277 -13.22 5.81 -15.04
C GLY A 277 -11.73 6.14 -14.87
N ASP A 278 -11.44 7.43 -14.89
CA ASP A 278 -10.08 7.94 -14.84
C ASP A 278 -9.89 8.96 -13.74
N LEU A 279 -8.65 9.04 -13.24
CA LEU A 279 -8.18 10.16 -12.45
C LEU A 279 -8.16 11.44 -13.31
N GLN A 280 -8.25 12.60 -12.69
CA GLN A 280 -8.19 13.88 -13.38
C GLN A 280 -6.84 14.11 -14.06
N GLN A 281 -5.79 13.55 -13.49
CA GLN A 281 -4.44 13.62 -14.00
C GLN A 281 -3.71 12.32 -13.72
N ALA A 282 -3.08 11.76 -14.74
CA ALA A 282 -2.15 10.65 -14.55
C ALA A 282 -0.97 11.10 -13.67
N GLY A 283 -0.48 10.23 -12.81
CA GLY A 283 0.72 10.51 -12.04
C GLY A 283 1.90 10.89 -12.96
N THR A 284 2.71 11.86 -12.56
CA THR A 284 3.90 12.22 -13.35
C THR A 284 5.03 11.25 -13.09
N VAL A 285 5.54 10.62 -14.14
CA VAL A 285 6.82 9.86 -14.07
C VAL A 285 7.97 10.82 -14.30
N ASN A 286 8.95 10.81 -13.41
CA ASN A 286 10.18 11.54 -13.67
C ASN A 286 10.92 10.88 -14.85
N PRO A 287 11.36 11.63 -15.88
CA PRO A 287 12.06 11.08 -17.03
C PRO A 287 13.40 10.40 -16.70
N THR A 288 13.89 10.49 -15.48
CA THR A 288 15.07 9.76 -14.99
C THR A 288 14.76 8.36 -14.42
N GLY A 289 13.52 7.87 -14.54
CA GLY A 289 13.18 6.46 -14.32
C GLY A 289 13.15 5.94 -12.88
N THR A 290 13.10 6.80 -11.88
CA THR A 290 13.14 6.40 -10.46
C THR A 290 11.92 6.89 -9.65
N ASN A 291 10.74 6.93 -10.23
CA ASN A 291 9.54 7.23 -9.47
C ASN A 291 8.78 5.95 -9.11
N TRP A 292 8.93 5.54 -7.88
CA TRP A 292 8.05 4.57 -7.25
C TRP A 292 6.73 5.31 -6.93
N GLY A 293 5.66 4.94 -7.59
CA GLY A 293 4.35 5.51 -7.32
C GLY A 293 3.83 5.14 -5.94
N MET A 294 2.71 5.71 -5.61
CA MET A 294 2.07 5.60 -4.29
C MET A 294 1.61 4.17 -4.00
N THR A 295 2.00 3.63 -2.84
CA THR A 295 1.20 2.60 -2.21
C THR A 295 -0.03 3.28 -1.65
N GLY A 296 -1.19 3.01 -2.23
CA GLY A 296 -2.42 3.68 -1.83
C GLY A 296 -3.01 3.12 -0.55
N PRO A 297 -3.95 3.83 0.04
CA PRO A 297 -4.60 3.44 1.28
C PRO A 297 -5.43 2.18 1.09
N SER A 298 -5.29 1.24 2.00
CA SER A 298 -6.33 0.24 2.23
C SER A 298 -7.45 0.91 3.02
N GLY A 299 -8.45 1.46 2.32
CA GLY A 299 -9.65 1.93 3.00
C GLY A 299 -10.40 0.74 3.58
N HIS A 300 -10.62 0.74 4.91
CA HIS A 300 -11.54 -0.21 5.53
C HIS A 300 -12.95 0.37 5.43
N GLN A 301 -13.91 -0.45 4.96
CA GLN A 301 -15.33 -0.10 5.04
C GLN A 301 -15.88 -0.43 6.42
N PHE A 302 -16.62 0.50 6.94
CA PHE A 302 -17.42 0.35 8.17
C PHE A 302 -18.89 0.13 7.82
#